data_2b147717da8652f83df8cb3c00b80f40
#
_entry.id   2b147717da8652f83df8cb3c00b80f40
#
_cell.length_a   1.000
_cell.length_b   1.000
_cell.length_c   1.000
_cell.angle_alpha   90.00
_cell.angle_beta   90.00
_cell.angle_gamma   90.00
#
_symmetry.space_group_name_H-M   'P 1'
#
loop_
_entity.id
_entity.type
_entity.pdbx_description
1 polymer ?
#
loop_
_entity_poly.entity_id
_entity_poly.type
_entity_poly.pdbx_seq_one_letter_code
_entity_poly.pdbx_strand_id
1 'polypeptide(L)'
;VPQPRNRVGLKIKINEGTVAAIQHINVVGNTVFDDDELSQLFELKTTNWLSFFKNDDKYAREKLSGDLERLRSYYLDRGYINMDIASTQVSITPDKKHVYITVNVTEGEKYTVRDVKLSGDLKVPEDQVQSLLLVQPGQVLSRKVRTGTCDLITRRLGNEGYTFANVNGVPQPHDDDHTVDITFVVDPGKRAYVNRINYRGNTKTEDEVLRREMRQMEGGWASTYLIDQSKTRLERLGFFKDVNVETPPVPGTDDQVDVNYSVEEQASGSITASVGFAQSAGLILGGSISQTNFLGTGNKVSVGLTRSEYQTRYNFGFVDPYFTADGVSLGYNAFYRSTNFDDLDVDVASYAVDSMGAGVSLGYPISETSRLTYGLTVQQDKIKTGRYTVDEFGFDPDLNENV
;
A
#
# COMPACT_ATOMS: atom_id res chain seq x y z
N VAL A 1 -3.19 -28.80 32.92
CA VAL A 1 -3.75 -28.60 34.27
C VAL A 1 -5.24 -28.41 34.10
N PRO A 2 -6.08 -29.21 34.80
CA PRO A 2 -7.54 -29.07 34.77
C PRO A 2 -7.94 -27.69 35.31
N GLN A 3 -8.90 -27.05 34.65
CA GLN A 3 -9.47 -25.77 35.07
C GLN A 3 -10.99 -25.92 35.28
N PRO A 4 -11.64 -25.05 36.07
CA PRO A 4 -13.08 -25.06 36.22
C PRO A 4 -13.82 -24.94 34.89
N ARG A 5 -15.01 -25.51 34.78
CA ARG A 5 -15.87 -25.55 33.58
C ARG A 5 -15.35 -26.39 32.44
N ASN A 6 -14.74 -27.56 32.73
CA ASN A 6 -14.29 -28.53 31.72
C ASN A 6 -13.24 -27.98 30.73
N ARG A 7 -12.40 -27.03 31.15
CA ARG A 7 -11.29 -26.48 30.38
C ARG A 7 -10.00 -27.15 30.82
N VAL A 8 -9.11 -27.41 29.84
CA VAL A 8 -7.75 -27.92 30.08
C VAL A 8 -6.76 -26.84 29.70
N GLY A 9 -5.97 -26.39 30.67
CA GLY A 9 -4.85 -25.49 30.39
C GLY A 9 -3.64 -26.30 29.89
N LEU A 10 -3.20 -26.08 28.68
CA LEU A 10 -1.94 -26.61 28.14
C LEU A 10 -0.81 -25.62 28.45
N LYS A 11 0.16 -26.05 29.27
CA LYS A 11 1.39 -25.28 29.50
C LYS A 11 2.52 -25.96 28.75
N ILE A 12 2.91 -25.38 27.63
CA ILE A 12 4.07 -25.82 26.85
C ILE A 12 5.31 -25.12 27.42
N LYS A 13 6.24 -25.90 27.94
CA LYS A 13 7.52 -25.38 28.41
C LYS A 13 8.55 -25.59 27.31
N ILE A 14 8.92 -24.52 26.61
CA ILE A 14 9.93 -24.56 25.55
C ILE A 14 11.29 -24.21 26.18
N ASN A 15 12.29 -25.01 25.93
CA ASN A 15 13.67 -24.69 26.25
C ASN A 15 14.40 -24.42 24.92
N GLU A 16 14.58 -23.16 24.60
CA GLU A 16 15.12 -22.71 23.31
C GLU A 16 16.63 -22.99 23.16
N GLY A 17 17.31 -23.38 24.20
CA GLY A 17 18.76 -23.61 24.16
C GLY A 17 19.57 -22.33 23.94
N THR A 18 20.85 -22.46 23.63
CA THR A 18 21.70 -21.36 23.21
C THR A 18 21.65 -21.24 21.68
N VAL A 19 21.37 -20.04 21.19
CA VAL A 19 21.39 -19.75 19.74
C VAL A 19 22.85 -19.67 19.29
N ALA A 20 23.23 -20.49 18.30
CA ALA A 20 24.60 -20.48 17.75
C ALA A 20 24.75 -19.35 16.71
N ALA A 21 25.87 -18.63 16.80
CA ALA A 21 26.21 -17.52 15.91
C ALA A 21 27.01 -18.02 14.70
N ILE A 22 26.74 -17.45 13.53
CA ILE A 22 27.39 -17.82 12.27
C ILE A 22 28.77 -17.14 12.19
N GLN A 23 29.81 -17.93 12.12
CA GLN A 23 31.19 -17.45 11.98
C GLN A 23 31.59 -17.29 10.51
N HIS A 24 31.25 -18.28 9.67
CA HIS A 24 31.59 -18.26 8.25
C HIS A 24 30.47 -18.89 7.42
N ILE A 25 30.26 -18.28 6.26
CA ILE A 25 29.45 -18.83 5.16
C ILE A 25 30.39 -18.90 3.95
N ASN A 26 30.71 -20.13 3.51
CA ASN A 26 31.56 -20.35 2.35
C ASN A 26 30.73 -20.93 1.22
N VAL A 27 30.83 -20.34 0.04
CA VAL A 27 30.38 -20.95 -1.21
C VAL A 27 31.58 -21.53 -1.90
N VAL A 28 31.49 -22.77 -2.33
CA VAL A 28 32.59 -23.50 -2.97
C VAL A 28 32.15 -24.01 -4.33
N GLY A 29 33.00 -23.86 -5.33
CA GLY A 29 32.69 -24.22 -6.72
C GLY A 29 32.19 -23.07 -7.57
N ASN A 30 32.06 -21.88 -6.98
CA ASN A 30 31.80 -20.63 -7.70
C ASN A 30 33.08 -20.16 -8.40
N THR A 31 32.98 -19.94 -9.70
CA THR A 31 34.07 -19.45 -10.55
C THR A 31 33.66 -18.19 -11.32
N VAL A 32 32.38 -17.99 -11.50
CA VAL A 32 31.78 -16.90 -12.29
C VAL A 32 31.47 -15.67 -11.43
N PHE A 33 31.05 -15.87 -10.19
CA PHE A 33 30.71 -14.81 -9.26
C PHE A 33 31.61 -14.86 -8.03
N ASP A 34 32.01 -13.69 -7.56
CA ASP A 34 32.86 -13.57 -6.39
C ASP A 34 32.13 -13.92 -5.09
N ASP A 35 32.87 -14.41 -4.09
CA ASP A 35 32.34 -14.77 -2.76
C ASP A 35 31.62 -13.58 -2.09
N ASP A 36 32.13 -12.36 -2.25
CA ASP A 36 31.56 -11.15 -1.68
C ASP A 36 30.18 -10.85 -2.30
N GLU A 37 30.03 -11.06 -3.61
CA GLU A 37 28.76 -10.89 -4.33
C GLU A 37 27.72 -11.91 -3.86
N LEU A 38 28.12 -13.17 -3.79
CA LEU A 38 27.25 -14.26 -3.36
C LEU A 38 26.86 -14.13 -1.86
N SER A 39 27.80 -13.71 -1.02
CA SER A 39 27.55 -13.52 0.41
C SER A 39 26.54 -12.41 0.71
N GLN A 40 26.42 -11.41 -0.17
CA GLN A 40 25.43 -10.33 -0.03
C GLN A 40 23.99 -10.83 -0.22
N LEU A 41 23.79 -11.92 -0.95
CA LEU A 41 22.47 -12.51 -1.21
C LEU A 41 21.86 -13.15 0.04
N PHE A 42 22.70 -13.59 0.98
CA PHE A 42 22.26 -14.26 2.18
C PHE A 42 21.63 -13.27 3.17
N GLU A 43 20.50 -13.65 3.77
CA GLU A 43 19.94 -12.96 4.93
C GLU A 43 20.77 -13.25 6.17
N LEU A 44 21.24 -14.48 6.27
CA LEU A 44 22.19 -14.90 7.29
C LEU A 44 23.54 -14.22 7.03
N LYS A 45 24.07 -13.55 8.06
CA LYS A 45 25.37 -12.85 7.99
C LYS A 45 26.34 -13.44 8.99
N THR A 46 27.63 -13.29 8.70
CA THR A 46 28.67 -13.57 9.66
C THR A 46 28.62 -12.57 10.82
N THR A 47 28.94 -13.02 12.03
CA THR A 47 28.90 -12.19 13.23
C THR A 47 29.81 -10.95 13.07
N ASN A 48 29.23 -9.77 13.24
CA ASN A 48 29.93 -8.50 13.25
C ASN A 48 29.37 -7.59 14.38
N TRP A 49 29.96 -6.44 14.61
CA TRP A 49 29.58 -5.56 15.71
C TRP A 49 28.12 -5.02 15.59
N LEU A 50 27.53 -4.98 14.40
CA LEU A 50 26.13 -4.58 14.14
C LEU A 50 25.13 -5.73 14.34
N SER A 51 25.59 -6.98 14.36
CA SER A 51 24.73 -8.15 14.53
C SER A 51 24.01 -8.18 15.87
N PHE A 52 24.58 -7.50 16.88
CA PHE A 52 23.93 -7.32 18.18
C PHE A 52 22.54 -6.62 18.06
N PHE A 53 22.38 -5.73 17.10
CA PHE A 53 21.11 -5.01 16.87
C PHE A 53 20.20 -5.73 15.86
N LYS A 54 20.79 -6.39 14.86
CA LYS A 54 20.03 -6.97 13.71
C LYS A 54 19.63 -8.44 13.92
N ASN A 55 20.33 -9.17 14.79
CA ASN A 55 20.15 -10.62 14.99
C ASN A 55 20.24 -11.43 13.67
N ASP A 56 21.01 -10.98 12.69
CA ASP A 56 21.19 -11.59 11.39
C ASP A 56 22.29 -12.67 11.38
N ASP A 57 23.06 -12.80 12.46
CA ASP A 57 24.09 -13.82 12.70
C ASP A 57 23.57 -15.07 13.39
N LYS A 58 22.28 -15.15 13.72
CA LYS A 58 21.68 -16.30 14.39
C LYS A 58 21.27 -17.35 13.37
N TYR A 59 21.84 -18.55 13.51
CA TYR A 59 21.49 -19.65 12.65
C TYR A 59 20.03 -20.08 12.82
N ALA A 60 19.31 -20.12 11.69
CA ALA A 60 17.97 -20.67 11.58
C ALA A 60 17.89 -21.48 10.26
N ARG A 61 17.38 -22.72 10.35
CA ARG A 61 17.30 -23.63 9.19
C ARG A 61 16.41 -23.06 8.08
N GLU A 62 15.31 -22.42 8.46
CA GLU A 62 14.36 -21.81 7.54
C GLU A 62 15.01 -20.66 6.75
N LYS A 63 15.81 -19.82 7.43
CA LYS A 63 16.56 -18.75 6.79
C LYS A 63 17.60 -19.28 5.82
N LEU A 64 18.35 -20.32 6.23
CA LEU A 64 19.32 -20.97 5.34
C LEU A 64 18.63 -21.53 4.09
N SER A 65 17.47 -22.19 4.24
CA SER A 65 16.71 -22.69 3.07
C SER A 65 16.30 -21.56 2.13
N GLY A 66 15.86 -20.40 2.69
CA GLY A 66 15.55 -19.20 1.91
C GLY A 66 16.79 -18.64 1.19
N ASP A 67 17.94 -18.63 1.86
CA ASP A 67 19.20 -18.15 1.29
C ASP A 67 19.69 -19.04 0.15
N LEU A 68 19.58 -20.36 0.29
CA LEU A 68 19.91 -21.29 -0.78
C LEU A 68 19.01 -21.11 -2.01
N GLU A 69 17.72 -20.84 -1.82
CA GLU A 69 16.82 -20.54 -2.93
C GLU A 69 17.14 -19.18 -3.58
N ARG A 70 17.55 -18.16 -2.79
CA ARG A 70 18.03 -16.88 -3.33
C ARG A 70 19.29 -17.08 -4.17
N LEU A 71 20.24 -17.89 -3.67
CA LEU A 71 21.45 -18.24 -4.40
C LEU A 71 21.10 -18.92 -5.73
N ARG A 72 20.24 -19.95 -5.70
CA ARG A 72 19.78 -20.64 -6.92
C ARG A 72 19.10 -19.68 -7.88
N SER A 73 18.20 -18.83 -7.40
CA SER A 73 17.48 -17.83 -8.22
C SER A 73 18.45 -16.83 -8.86
N TYR A 74 19.49 -16.44 -8.15
CA TYR A 74 20.52 -15.52 -8.64
C TYR A 74 21.21 -16.05 -9.91
N TYR A 75 21.62 -17.34 -9.89
CA TYR A 75 22.21 -17.99 -11.05
C TYR A 75 21.22 -18.20 -12.20
N LEU A 76 20.00 -18.69 -11.88
CA LEU A 76 18.95 -18.91 -12.88
C LEU A 76 18.51 -17.62 -13.58
N ASP A 77 18.58 -16.48 -12.90
CA ASP A 77 18.28 -15.17 -13.46
C ASP A 77 19.39 -14.62 -14.36
N ARG A 78 20.57 -15.26 -14.32
CA ARG A 78 21.75 -14.87 -15.13
C ARG A 78 22.13 -15.90 -16.18
N GLY A 79 21.23 -16.85 -16.44
CA GLY A 79 21.35 -17.82 -17.54
C GLY A 79 21.95 -19.16 -17.15
N TYR A 80 22.31 -19.39 -15.91
CA TYR A 80 22.93 -20.65 -15.46
C TYR A 80 21.85 -21.66 -15.07
N ILE A 81 21.16 -22.22 -16.08
CA ILE A 81 19.97 -23.11 -15.87
C ILE A 81 20.34 -24.45 -15.24
N ASN A 82 21.56 -24.91 -15.46
CA ASN A 82 22.08 -26.15 -14.94
C ASN A 82 22.77 -26.00 -13.57
N MET A 83 22.66 -24.78 -12.97
CA MET A 83 23.18 -24.55 -11.61
C MET A 83 22.50 -25.45 -10.61
N ASP A 84 23.30 -26.14 -9.82
CA ASP A 84 22.83 -27.00 -8.74
C ASP A 84 23.65 -26.81 -7.46
N ILE A 85 22.98 -27.02 -6.33
CA ILE A 85 23.60 -27.02 -5.01
C ILE A 85 23.90 -28.50 -4.67
N ALA A 86 25.12 -28.92 -4.94
CA ALA A 86 25.53 -30.30 -4.78
C ALA A 86 25.44 -30.77 -3.31
N SER A 87 25.79 -29.90 -2.36
CA SER A 87 25.64 -30.18 -0.95
C SER A 87 25.67 -28.90 -0.09
N THR A 88 25.04 -28.97 1.06
CA THR A 88 25.10 -27.95 2.10
C THR A 88 25.53 -28.59 3.41
N GLN A 89 26.65 -28.16 3.95
CA GLN A 89 27.19 -28.67 5.21
C GLN A 89 27.07 -27.59 6.28
N VAL A 90 26.49 -27.97 7.42
CA VAL A 90 26.36 -27.08 8.59
C VAL A 90 27.11 -27.75 9.75
N SER A 91 28.22 -27.17 10.16
CA SER A 91 29.05 -27.64 11.25
C SER A 91 28.88 -26.75 12.47
N ILE A 92 28.57 -27.36 13.61
CA ILE A 92 28.37 -26.65 14.89
C ILE A 92 29.53 -27.04 15.82
N THR A 93 30.13 -26.05 16.45
CA THR A 93 31.21 -26.27 17.42
C THR A 93 30.72 -27.08 18.63
N PRO A 94 31.62 -27.83 19.33
CA PRO A 94 31.24 -28.64 20.49
C PRO A 94 30.58 -27.83 21.62
N ASP A 95 30.95 -26.57 21.76
CA ASP A 95 30.36 -25.63 22.73
C ASP A 95 28.98 -25.09 22.31
N LYS A 96 28.49 -25.43 21.09
CA LYS A 96 27.24 -25.02 20.48
C LYS A 96 27.08 -23.52 20.33
N LYS A 97 28.17 -22.76 20.26
CA LYS A 97 28.13 -21.31 20.14
C LYS A 97 28.35 -20.80 18.73
N HIS A 98 29.04 -21.57 17.89
CA HIS A 98 29.45 -21.15 16.55
C HIS A 98 29.00 -22.14 15.49
N VAL A 99 28.61 -21.60 14.33
CA VAL A 99 28.16 -22.33 13.15
C VAL A 99 29.03 -21.95 11.95
N TYR A 100 29.44 -22.96 11.19
CA TYR A 100 30.10 -22.82 9.90
C TYR A 100 29.22 -23.46 8.84
N ILE A 101 28.95 -22.71 7.78
CA ILE A 101 28.10 -23.14 6.67
C ILE A 101 28.99 -23.24 5.43
N THR A 102 28.96 -24.38 4.74
CA THR A 102 29.63 -24.56 3.46
C THR A 102 28.60 -25.05 2.44
N VAL A 103 28.46 -24.28 1.35
CA VAL A 103 27.56 -24.57 0.25
C VAL A 103 28.39 -24.92 -0.98
N ASN A 104 28.31 -26.15 -1.44
CA ASN A 104 28.99 -26.61 -2.65
C ASN A 104 28.04 -26.42 -3.83
N VAL A 105 28.46 -25.65 -4.82
CA VAL A 105 27.69 -25.35 -6.03
C VAL A 105 28.36 -25.87 -7.28
N THR A 106 27.54 -26.20 -8.26
CA THR A 106 27.96 -26.45 -9.65
C THR A 106 27.26 -25.45 -10.52
N GLU A 107 28.01 -24.53 -11.15
CA GLU A 107 27.41 -23.35 -11.84
C GLU A 107 26.80 -23.73 -13.20
N GLY A 108 27.44 -24.66 -13.94
CA GLY A 108 27.07 -24.98 -15.31
C GLY A 108 27.43 -23.88 -16.30
N GLU A 109 26.90 -23.97 -17.53
CA GLU A 109 27.15 -23.04 -18.59
C GLU A 109 26.03 -21.96 -18.67
N LYS A 110 26.38 -20.83 -19.27
CA LYS A 110 25.47 -19.70 -19.43
C LYS A 110 24.66 -19.83 -20.72
N TYR A 111 23.33 -19.82 -20.61
CA TYR A 111 22.40 -19.94 -21.73
C TYR A 111 21.80 -18.60 -22.16
N THR A 112 21.63 -18.45 -23.49
CA THR A 112 20.94 -17.35 -24.12
C THR A 112 19.66 -17.82 -24.82
N VAL A 113 18.68 -16.95 -24.92
CA VAL A 113 17.42 -17.23 -25.59
C VAL A 113 17.62 -17.22 -27.09
N ARG A 114 17.30 -18.33 -27.79
CA ARG A 114 17.37 -18.44 -29.23
C ARG A 114 16.05 -18.04 -29.90
N ASP A 115 14.94 -18.62 -29.42
CA ASP A 115 13.60 -18.39 -29.99
C ASP A 115 12.54 -18.33 -28.90
N VAL A 116 11.44 -17.58 -29.17
CA VAL A 116 10.31 -17.44 -28.25
C VAL A 116 9.03 -17.70 -29.02
N LYS A 117 8.23 -18.66 -28.56
CA LYS A 117 6.97 -19.08 -29.19
C LYS A 117 5.80 -18.95 -28.24
N LEU A 118 4.65 -18.61 -28.80
CA LEU A 118 3.35 -18.71 -28.14
C LEU A 118 2.61 -19.97 -28.65
N SER A 119 1.93 -20.65 -27.73
CA SER A 119 1.14 -21.85 -28.04
C SER A 119 -0.07 -21.92 -27.14
N GLY A 120 -1.12 -22.60 -27.60
CA GLY A 120 -2.37 -22.77 -26.85
C GLY A 120 -3.46 -21.81 -27.33
N ASP A 121 -4.48 -21.64 -26.49
CA ASP A 121 -5.68 -20.82 -26.79
C ASP A 121 -5.54 -19.43 -26.14
N LEU A 122 -5.21 -18.42 -26.90
CA LEU A 122 -4.89 -17.10 -26.37
C LEU A 122 -6.11 -16.31 -25.87
N LYS A 123 -7.33 -16.55 -26.41
CA LYS A 123 -8.59 -15.83 -26.10
C LYS A 123 -8.53 -14.29 -26.22
N VAL A 124 -7.38 -13.74 -26.49
CA VAL A 124 -7.13 -12.32 -26.74
C VAL A 124 -6.30 -12.19 -28.02
N PRO A 125 -6.30 -11.04 -28.69
CA PRO A 125 -5.49 -10.84 -29.90
C PRO A 125 -4.02 -11.17 -29.65
N GLU A 126 -3.40 -11.91 -30.59
CA GLU A 126 -2.03 -12.38 -30.46
C GLU A 126 -1.02 -11.25 -30.35
N ASP A 127 -1.24 -10.15 -31.08
CA ASP A 127 -0.42 -8.94 -31.02
C ASP A 127 -0.33 -8.34 -29.61
N GLN A 128 -1.43 -8.40 -28.85
CA GLN A 128 -1.45 -7.95 -27.45
C GLN A 128 -0.62 -8.88 -26.57
N VAL A 129 -0.70 -10.19 -26.76
CA VAL A 129 0.10 -11.15 -25.99
C VAL A 129 1.57 -11.02 -26.34
N GLN A 130 1.90 -10.85 -27.61
CA GLN A 130 3.27 -10.62 -28.07
C GLN A 130 3.89 -9.38 -27.44
N SER A 131 3.12 -8.30 -27.27
CA SER A 131 3.59 -7.09 -26.61
C SER A 131 3.92 -7.25 -25.11
N LEU A 132 3.44 -8.31 -24.48
CA LEU A 132 3.68 -8.65 -23.06
C LEU A 132 4.93 -9.54 -22.89
N LEU A 133 5.51 -10.05 -23.97
CA LEU A 133 6.71 -10.89 -23.90
C LEU A 133 7.93 -10.05 -23.49
N LEU A 134 8.35 -10.22 -22.24
CA LEU A 134 9.57 -9.59 -21.73
C LEU A 134 10.84 -10.32 -22.19
N VAL A 135 10.69 -11.60 -22.55
CA VAL A 135 11.76 -12.45 -23.05
C VAL A 135 11.92 -12.20 -24.56
N GLN A 136 13.14 -11.91 -25.01
CA GLN A 136 13.44 -11.70 -26.41
C GLN A 136 14.63 -12.56 -26.87
N PRO A 137 14.67 -13.00 -28.15
CA PRO A 137 15.83 -13.69 -28.72
C PRO A 137 17.12 -12.89 -28.53
N GLY A 138 18.21 -13.57 -28.23
CA GLY A 138 19.54 -12.99 -27.99
C GLY A 138 19.79 -12.50 -26.56
N GLN A 139 18.76 -12.45 -25.71
CA GLN A 139 18.94 -12.11 -24.30
C GLN A 139 19.45 -13.30 -23.50
N VAL A 140 20.13 -13.00 -22.39
CA VAL A 140 20.46 -14.02 -21.38
C VAL A 140 19.18 -14.56 -20.77
N LEU A 141 19.06 -15.87 -20.67
CA LEU A 141 17.91 -16.49 -20.03
C LEU A 141 17.79 -16.03 -18.58
N SER A 142 16.62 -15.59 -18.17
CA SER A 142 16.30 -15.23 -16.80
C SER A 142 15.01 -15.90 -16.36
N ARG A 143 15.06 -16.65 -15.25
CA ARG A 143 13.87 -17.23 -14.62
C ARG A 143 12.85 -16.17 -14.25
N LYS A 144 13.32 -15.06 -13.66
CA LYS A 144 12.48 -13.94 -13.26
C LYS A 144 11.73 -13.30 -14.43
N VAL A 145 12.43 -13.03 -15.55
CA VAL A 145 11.84 -12.44 -16.74
C VAL A 145 10.83 -13.40 -17.38
N ARG A 146 11.14 -14.69 -17.43
CA ARG A 146 10.23 -15.72 -17.94
C ARG A 146 8.95 -15.82 -17.08
N THR A 147 9.09 -15.90 -15.75
CA THR A 147 7.94 -15.93 -14.83
C THR A 147 7.12 -14.65 -14.91
N GLY A 148 7.79 -13.49 -14.95
CA GLY A 148 7.11 -12.21 -15.14
C GLY A 148 6.31 -12.13 -16.43
N THR A 149 6.81 -12.73 -17.52
CA THR A 149 6.03 -12.85 -18.78
C THR A 149 4.78 -13.71 -18.57
N CYS A 150 4.89 -14.85 -17.90
CA CYS A 150 3.73 -15.70 -17.57
C CYS A 150 2.69 -14.92 -16.75
N ASP A 151 3.14 -14.19 -15.74
CA ASP A 151 2.27 -13.38 -14.86
C ASP A 151 1.53 -12.28 -15.64
N LEU A 152 2.24 -11.59 -16.57
CA LEU A 152 1.63 -10.56 -17.41
C LEU A 152 0.55 -11.14 -18.34
N ILE A 153 0.82 -12.28 -18.99
CA ILE A 153 -0.16 -12.94 -19.86
C ILE A 153 -1.35 -13.43 -19.02
N THR A 154 -1.11 -14.08 -17.88
CA THR A 154 -2.17 -14.53 -16.97
C THR A 154 -3.04 -13.37 -16.50
N ARG A 155 -2.42 -12.24 -16.12
CA ARG A 155 -3.16 -11.03 -15.72
C ARG A 155 -3.98 -10.45 -16.88
N ARG A 156 -3.44 -10.44 -18.10
CA ARG A 156 -4.18 -9.97 -19.29
C ARG A 156 -5.42 -10.84 -19.56
N LEU A 157 -5.29 -12.16 -19.46
CA LEU A 157 -6.41 -13.09 -19.57
C LEU A 157 -7.41 -12.91 -18.43
N GLY A 158 -6.93 -12.73 -17.21
CA GLY A 158 -7.76 -12.45 -16.03
C GLY A 158 -8.61 -11.20 -16.17
N ASN A 159 -8.13 -10.17 -16.89
CA ASN A 159 -8.92 -8.97 -17.17
C ASN A 159 -10.13 -9.25 -18.05
N GLU A 160 -10.10 -10.31 -18.86
CA GLU A 160 -11.21 -10.77 -19.71
C GLU A 160 -12.07 -11.88 -19.03
N GLY A 161 -11.83 -12.13 -17.74
CA GLY A 161 -12.59 -13.09 -16.96
C GLY A 161 -11.99 -14.50 -16.92
N TYR A 162 -10.83 -14.74 -17.51
CA TYR A 162 -10.13 -16.02 -17.42
C TYR A 162 -9.28 -16.08 -16.16
N THR A 163 -9.93 -16.02 -15.00
CA THR A 163 -9.29 -15.89 -13.68
C THR A 163 -8.42 -17.10 -13.31
N PHE A 164 -8.72 -18.27 -13.89
CA PHE A 164 -8.00 -19.51 -13.66
C PHE A 164 -7.02 -19.86 -14.79
N ALA A 165 -6.71 -18.89 -15.65
CA ALA A 165 -5.76 -19.10 -16.73
C ALA A 165 -4.40 -19.56 -16.18
N ASN A 166 -3.83 -20.56 -16.84
CA ASN A 166 -2.51 -21.11 -16.53
C ASN A 166 -1.58 -20.83 -17.73
N VAL A 167 -0.48 -20.15 -17.46
CA VAL A 167 0.52 -19.84 -18.47
C VAL A 167 1.86 -20.36 -18.00
N ASN A 168 2.46 -21.24 -18.80
CA ASN A 168 3.74 -21.85 -18.49
C ASN A 168 4.77 -21.55 -19.59
N GLY A 169 5.90 -20.96 -19.19
CA GLY A 169 7.06 -20.80 -20.07
C GLY A 169 7.95 -22.04 -20.01
N VAL A 170 7.87 -22.88 -21.01
CA VAL A 170 8.61 -24.15 -21.08
C VAL A 170 9.94 -23.92 -21.82
N PRO A 171 11.09 -24.00 -21.13
CA PRO A 171 12.40 -23.91 -21.78
C PRO A 171 12.78 -25.25 -22.42
N GLN A 172 13.35 -25.20 -23.61
CA GLN A 172 13.96 -26.33 -24.31
C GLN A 172 15.44 -25.99 -24.55
N PRO A 173 16.36 -26.49 -23.70
CA PRO A 173 17.78 -26.20 -23.83
C PRO A 173 18.40 -26.96 -25.00
N HIS A 174 19.37 -26.32 -25.62
CA HIS A 174 20.27 -26.87 -26.64
C HIS A 174 21.70 -26.78 -26.10
N ASP A 175 22.22 -27.92 -25.63
CA ASP A 175 23.50 -27.95 -24.93
C ASP A 175 24.70 -27.72 -25.89
N ASP A 176 24.52 -28.01 -27.18
CA ASP A 176 25.59 -27.89 -28.20
C ASP A 176 26.04 -26.43 -28.40
N ASP A 177 25.12 -25.47 -28.28
CA ASP A 177 25.36 -24.03 -28.53
C ASP A 177 24.99 -23.16 -27.32
N HIS A 178 24.64 -23.74 -26.18
CA HIS A 178 24.22 -23.10 -24.96
C HIS A 178 23.07 -22.09 -25.19
N THR A 179 22.10 -22.49 -26.01
CA THR A 179 20.90 -21.71 -26.29
C THR A 179 19.65 -22.40 -25.75
N VAL A 180 18.56 -21.64 -25.66
CA VAL A 180 17.27 -22.15 -25.21
C VAL A 180 16.14 -21.56 -26.04
N ASP A 181 15.24 -22.45 -26.49
CA ASP A 181 13.94 -22.04 -27.02
C ASP A 181 12.93 -21.99 -25.87
N ILE A 182 12.09 -20.95 -25.85
CA ILE A 182 11.05 -20.82 -24.83
C ILE A 182 9.69 -20.84 -25.50
N THR A 183 8.86 -21.80 -25.11
CA THR A 183 7.46 -21.85 -25.54
C THR A 183 6.55 -21.47 -24.38
N PHE A 184 5.81 -20.34 -24.53
CA PHE A 184 4.77 -19.97 -23.60
C PHE A 184 3.48 -20.69 -23.99
N VAL A 185 3.09 -21.67 -23.18
CA VAL A 185 1.86 -22.45 -23.36
C VAL A 185 0.76 -21.80 -22.55
N VAL A 186 -0.30 -21.39 -23.23
CA VAL A 186 -1.43 -20.67 -22.65
C VAL A 186 -2.64 -21.61 -22.59
N ASP A 187 -3.13 -21.85 -21.38
CA ASP A 187 -4.41 -22.51 -21.11
C ASP A 187 -5.32 -21.53 -20.36
N PRO A 188 -6.29 -20.91 -21.04
CA PRO A 188 -7.15 -19.91 -20.41
C PRO A 188 -8.19 -20.52 -19.45
N GLY A 189 -8.49 -21.81 -19.57
CA GLY A 189 -9.59 -22.42 -18.83
C GLY A 189 -10.96 -21.85 -19.24
N LYS A 190 -11.93 -21.91 -18.31
CA LYS A 190 -13.27 -21.32 -18.48
C LYS A 190 -13.29 -19.87 -18.03
N ARG A 191 -14.12 -19.04 -18.65
CA ARG A 191 -14.40 -17.68 -18.19
C ARG A 191 -15.22 -17.75 -16.89
N ALA A 192 -14.76 -17.06 -15.85
CA ALA A 192 -15.43 -17.00 -14.57
C ALA A 192 -16.31 -15.76 -14.43
N TYR A 193 -17.42 -15.91 -13.72
CA TYR A 193 -18.37 -14.84 -13.42
C TYR A 193 -18.47 -14.62 -11.92
N VAL A 194 -18.63 -13.36 -11.49
CA VAL A 194 -18.79 -13.04 -10.08
C VAL A 194 -20.19 -13.40 -9.62
N ASN A 195 -20.30 -14.37 -8.72
CA ASN A 195 -21.55 -14.74 -8.09
C ASN A 195 -21.94 -13.69 -7.03
N ARG A 196 -21.06 -13.40 -6.07
CA ARG A 196 -21.32 -12.45 -4.99
C ARG A 196 -20.05 -11.74 -4.57
N ILE A 197 -20.20 -10.47 -4.11
CA ILE A 197 -19.14 -9.68 -3.48
C ILE A 197 -19.47 -9.59 -1.98
N ASN A 198 -18.57 -10.13 -1.15
CA ASN A 198 -18.72 -10.18 0.30
C ASN A 198 -17.69 -9.27 0.96
N TYR A 199 -18.09 -8.66 2.09
CA TYR A 199 -17.23 -7.82 2.92
C TYR A 199 -17.12 -8.42 4.31
N ARG A 200 -15.91 -8.34 4.89
CA ARG A 200 -15.62 -8.82 6.25
C ARG A 200 -14.65 -7.89 6.95
N GLY A 201 -14.82 -7.73 8.27
CA GLY A 201 -13.91 -6.92 9.10
C GLY A 201 -14.31 -5.46 9.24
N ASN A 202 -15.30 -4.97 8.50
CA ASN A 202 -15.87 -3.63 8.61
C ASN A 202 -16.88 -3.58 9.78
N THR A 203 -16.36 -3.45 11.01
CA THR A 203 -17.18 -3.46 12.23
C THR A 203 -17.83 -2.12 12.53
N LYS A 204 -17.24 -1.02 12.06
CA LYS A 204 -17.70 0.38 12.23
C LYS A 204 -18.16 0.97 10.91
N THR A 205 -17.47 0.68 9.82
CA THR A 205 -17.78 1.21 8.49
C THR A 205 -18.96 0.45 7.90
N GLU A 206 -19.95 1.17 7.41
CA GLU A 206 -21.13 0.59 6.78
C GLU A 206 -20.78 -0.11 5.45
N ASP A 207 -21.49 -1.21 5.13
CA ASP A 207 -21.29 -1.97 3.89
C ASP A 207 -21.46 -1.10 2.64
N GLU A 208 -22.35 -0.12 2.69
CA GLU A 208 -22.59 0.82 1.59
C GLU A 208 -21.33 1.59 1.22
N VAL A 209 -20.50 1.95 2.23
CA VAL A 209 -19.24 2.65 2.01
C VAL A 209 -18.23 1.80 1.24
N LEU A 210 -18.19 0.48 1.50
CA LEU A 210 -17.33 -0.42 0.74
C LEU A 210 -17.92 -0.68 -0.65
N ARG A 211 -19.23 -0.91 -0.73
CA ARG A 211 -19.94 -1.27 -1.96
C ARG A 211 -19.87 -0.19 -3.04
N ARG A 212 -19.96 1.08 -2.67
CA ARG A 212 -19.85 2.21 -3.61
C ARG A 212 -18.44 2.37 -4.22
N GLU A 213 -17.42 1.80 -3.59
CA GLU A 213 -16.05 1.80 -4.10
C GLU A 213 -15.79 0.67 -5.11
N MET A 214 -16.72 -0.27 -5.28
CA MET A 214 -16.54 -1.40 -6.20
C MET A 214 -16.59 -0.96 -7.66
N ARG A 215 -15.69 -1.53 -8.45
CA ARG A 215 -15.69 -1.43 -9.91
C ARG A 215 -16.06 -2.75 -10.55
N GLN A 216 -15.78 -3.85 -9.88
CA GLN A 216 -16.30 -5.16 -10.24
C GLN A 216 -17.77 -5.27 -9.82
N MET A 217 -18.60 -5.76 -10.72
CA MET A 217 -20.02 -5.99 -10.46
C MET A 217 -20.32 -7.47 -10.30
N GLU A 218 -21.34 -7.79 -9.49
CA GLU A 218 -21.92 -9.13 -9.40
C GLU A 218 -22.60 -9.49 -10.74
N GLY A 219 -22.53 -10.75 -11.15
CA GLY A 219 -23.06 -11.23 -12.42
C GLY A 219 -22.20 -10.92 -13.66
N GLY A 220 -21.23 -10.03 -13.54
CA GLY A 220 -20.25 -9.77 -14.60
C GLY A 220 -19.11 -10.78 -14.60
N TRP A 221 -18.34 -10.85 -15.69
CA TRP A 221 -17.12 -11.66 -15.68
C TRP A 221 -16.13 -11.11 -14.64
N ALA A 222 -15.41 -12.02 -13.96
CA ALA A 222 -14.47 -11.70 -12.91
C ALA A 222 -13.18 -11.09 -13.49
N SER A 223 -13.15 -9.77 -13.64
CA SER A 223 -11.97 -9.06 -14.13
C SER A 223 -10.96 -8.81 -13.03
N THR A 224 -9.76 -9.38 -13.15
CA THR A 224 -8.66 -9.15 -12.20
C THR A 224 -8.37 -7.66 -12.04
N TYR A 225 -8.39 -6.91 -13.13
CA TYR A 225 -8.18 -5.45 -13.11
C TYR A 225 -9.25 -4.72 -12.30
N LEU A 226 -10.54 -5.02 -12.50
CA LEU A 226 -11.64 -4.36 -11.79
C LEU A 226 -11.66 -4.74 -10.30
N ILE A 227 -11.28 -5.97 -9.97
CA ILE A 227 -11.15 -6.45 -8.59
C ILE A 227 -10.00 -5.71 -7.89
N ASP A 228 -8.82 -5.62 -8.53
CA ASP A 228 -7.66 -4.90 -8.01
C ASP A 228 -7.94 -3.39 -7.89
N GLN A 229 -8.65 -2.81 -8.84
CA GLN A 229 -9.09 -1.40 -8.75
C GLN A 229 -10.00 -1.18 -7.55
N SER A 230 -10.96 -2.05 -7.32
CA SER A 230 -11.86 -1.97 -6.18
C SER A 230 -11.08 -2.04 -4.86
N LYS A 231 -10.10 -2.96 -4.76
CA LYS A 231 -9.17 -3.04 -3.63
C LYS A 231 -8.42 -1.72 -3.41
N THR A 232 -7.79 -1.19 -4.47
CA THR A 232 -7.03 0.07 -4.41
C THR A 232 -7.91 1.25 -3.96
N ARG A 233 -9.18 1.27 -4.38
CA ARG A 233 -10.13 2.30 -3.95
C ARG A 233 -10.45 2.20 -2.46
N LEU A 234 -10.65 1.00 -1.93
CA LEU A 234 -10.83 0.78 -0.49
C LEU A 234 -9.59 1.24 0.31
N GLU A 235 -8.40 0.90 -0.16
CA GLU A 235 -7.13 1.34 0.47
C GLU A 235 -7.01 2.87 0.51
N ARG A 236 -7.42 3.56 -0.56
CA ARG A 236 -7.38 5.04 -0.67
C ARG A 236 -8.33 5.76 0.27
N LEU A 237 -9.37 5.10 0.79
CA LEU A 237 -10.25 5.72 1.78
C LEU A 237 -9.51 6.10 3.07
N GLY A 238 -8.43 5.38 3.41
CA GLY A 238 -7.67 5.59 4.63
C GLY A 238 -8.39 5.12 5.89
N PHE A 239 -9.48 4.34 5.77
CA PHE A 239 -10.24 3.77 6.88
C PHE A 239 -9.71 2.41 7.29
N PHE A 240 -8.94 1.78 6.41
CA PHE A 240 -8.43 0.44 6.56
C PHE A 240 -6.89 0.44 6.57
N LYS A 241 -6.34 -0.34 7.50
CA LYS A 241 -4.89 -0.59 7.60
C LYS A 241 -4.43 -1.61 6.58
N ASP A 242 -5.30 -2.60 6.32
CA ASP A 242 -5.06 -3.65 5.35
C ASP A 242 -6.36 -4.01 4.62
N VAL A 243 -6.24 -4.34 3.34
CA VAL A 243 -7.34 -4.78 2.47
C VAL A 243 -6.88 -5.99 1.69
N ASN A 244 -7.45 -7.14 1.98
CA ASN A 244 -7.21 -8.38 1.25
C ASN A 244 -8.40 -8.75 0.38
N VAL A 245 -8.14 -9.34 -0.77
CA VAL A 245 -9.16 -9.87 -1.67
C VAL A 245 -8.84 -11.31 -2.05
N GLU A 246 -9.84 -12.16 -1.99
CA GLU A 246 -9.78 -13.56 -2.40
C GLU A 246 -10.92 -13.84 -3.36
N THR A 247 -10.66 -14.70 -4.35
CA THR A 247 -11.65 -15.09 -5.39
C THR A 247 -11.86 -16.61 -5.39
N PRO A 248 -12.42 -17.19 -4.30
CA PRO A 248 -12.65 -18.63 -4.26
C PRO A 248 -13.72 -19.05 -5.28
N PRO A 249 -13.56 -20.21 -5.92
CA PRO A 249 -14.60 -20.79 -6.78
C PRO A 249 -15.83 -21.17 -5.95
N VAL A 250 -17.01 -20.98 -6.53
CA VAL A 250 -18.28 -21.37 -5.89
C VAL A 250 -18.46 -22.88 -6.00
N PRO A 251 -18.64 -23.60 -4.88
CA PRO A 251 -18.82 -25.04 -4.89
C PRO A 251 -20.02 -25.48 -5.76
N GLY A 252 -19.80 -26.45 -6.63
CA GLY A 252 -20.82 -26.99 -7.52
C GLY A 252 -21.03 -26.19 -8.82
N THR A 253 -20.23 -25.18 -9.08
CA THR A 253 -20.17 -24.44 -10.35
C THR A 253 -18.77 -24.50 -10.93
N ASP A 254 -18.67 -24.48 -12.25
CA ASP A 254 -17.36 -24.53 -12.94
C ASP A 254 -16.89 -23.15 -13.42
N ASP A 255 -17.77 -22.15 -13.33
CA ASP A 255 -17.59 -20.83 -13.95
C ASP A 255 -17.98 -19.67 -13.04
N GLN A 256 -18.17 -19.91 -11.73
CA GLN A 256 -18.53 -18.87 -10.79
C GLN A 256 -17.48 -18.72 -9.68
N VAL A 257 -17.23 -17.47 -9.30
CA VAL A 257 -16.38 -17.12 -8.17
C VAL A 257 -17.09 -16.15 -7.24
N ASP A 258 -16.84 -16.27 -5.95
CA ASP A 258 -17.15 -15.22 -4.98
C ASP A 258 -15.95 -14.29 -4.86
N VAL A 259 -16.19 -12.99 -4.69
CA VAL A 259 -15.14 -12.02 -4.40
C VAL A 259 -15.26 -11.60 -2.93
N ASN A 260 -14.29 -11.98 -2.12
CA ASN A 260 -14.31 -11.72 -0.68
C ASN A 260 -13.28 -10.64 -0.35
N TYR A 261 -13.74 -9.45 0.04
CA TYR A 261 -12.89 -8.40 0.60
C TYR A 261 -12.85 -8.53 2.12
N SER A 262 -11.65 -8.70 2.66
CA SER A 262 -11.39 -8.71 4.10
C SER A 262 -10.60 -7.46 4.46
N VAL A 263 -11.13 -6.64 5.38
CA VAL A 263 -10.55 -5.36 5.76
C VAL A 263 -10.17 -5.36 7.23
N GLU A 264 -9.07 -4.69 7.58
CA GLU A 264 -8.68 -4.38 8.96
C GLU A 264 -8.87 -2.88 9.17
N GLU A 265 -9.86 -2.48 10.01
CA GLU A 265 -10.14 -1.07 10.26
C GLU A 265 -9.06 -0.40 11.09
N GLN A 266 -8.79 0.86 10.79
CA GLN A 266 -7.90 1.72 11.57
C GLN A 266 -8.60 2.96 12.08
N ALA A 267 -7.95 3.68 12.99
CA ALA A 267 -8.45 4.96 13.47
C ALA A 267 -8.48 5.98 12.31
N SER A 268 -9.67 6.46 11.98
CA SER A 268 -9.92 7.43 10.91
C SER A 268 -10.09 8.87 11.42
N GLY A 269 -9.84 9.09 12.71
CA GLY A 269 -9.89 10.39 13.37
C GLY A 269 -8.53 10.86 13.86
N SER A 270 -8.35 12.17 13.92
CA SER A 270 -7.18 12.82 14.50
C SER A 270 -7.58 13.93 15.44
N ILE A 271 -6.86 14.06 16.54
CA ILE A 271 -6.93 15.18 17.48
C ILE A 271 -5.56 15.82 17.46
N THR A 272 -5.53 17.12 17.15
CA THR A 272 -4.29 17.89 17.12
C THR A 272 -4.38 19.00 18.16
N ALA A 273 -3.34 19.16 18.96
CA ALA A 273 -3.12 20.31 19.82
C ALA A 273 -1.78 20.94 19.44
N SER A 274 -1.76 22.25 19.30
CA SER A 274 -0.54 23.00 18.97
C SER A 274 -0.35 24.19 19.90
N VAL A 275 0.90 24.43 20.24
CA VAL A 275 1.35 25.61 21.00
C VAL A 275 2.48 26.24 20.22
N GLY A 276 2.38 27.52 19.99
CA GLY A 276 3.40 28.30 19.29
C GLY A 276 3.60 29.65 19.97
N PHE A 277 4.69 30.31 19.65
CA PHE A 277 4.97 31.68 20.05
C PHE A 277 5.51 32.46 18.85
N ALA A 278 4.96 33.63 18.63
CA ALA A 278 5.45 34.59 17.64
C ALA A 278 5.56 35.96 18.28
N GLN A 279 6.62 36.73 17.96
CA GLN A 279 6.85 38.04 18.56
C GLN A 279 5.69 39.00 18.32
N SER A 280 5.00 38.89 17.17
CA SER A 280 3.85 39.77 16.80
C SER A 280 2.51 39.20 17.24
N ALA A 281 2.40 37.94 17.64
CA ALA A 281 1.15 37.27 17.92
C ALA A 281 1.06 36.69 19.34
N GLY A 282 2.15 36.83 20.12
CA GLY A 282 2.25 36.28 21.45
C GLY A 282 2.15 34.76 21.47
N LEU A 283 1.47 34.23 22.47
CA LEU A 283 1.20 32.79 22.60
C LEU A 283 0.06 32.38 21.68
N ILE A 284 0.33 31.39 20.84
CA ILE A 284 -0.65 30.82 19.91
C ILE A 284 -1.05 29.42 20.41
N LEU A 285 -2.33 29.23 20.65
CA LEU A 285 -2.92 27.94 21.02
C LEU A 285 -3.83 27.45 19.91
N GLY A 286 -3.65 26.22 19.49
CA GLY A 286 -4.50 25.59 18.46
C GLY A 286 -5.01 24.23 18.91
N GLY A 287 -6.21 23.90 18.48
CA GLY A 287 -6.80 22.58 18.65
C GLY A 287 -7.70 22.25 17.48
N SER A 288 -7.61 21.01 16.99
CA SER A 288 -8.55 20.53 15.98
C SER A 288 -8.90 19.06 16.18
N ILE A 289 -10.13 18.72 15.84
CA ILE A 289 -10.64 17.34 15.77
C ILE A 289 -11.10 17.13 14.33
N SER A 290 -10.63 16.08 13.72
CA SER A 290 -11.05 15.67 12.38
C SER A 290 -11.38 14.19 12.37
N GLN A 291 -12.49 13.82 11.75
CA GLN A 291 -12.95 12.44 11.57
C GLN A 291 -13.29 12.24 10.11
N THR A 292 -12.65 11.29 9.42
CA THR A 292 -12.84 11.05 7.99
C THR A 292 -13.88 9.95 7.68
N ASN A 293 -14.28 9.19 8.69
CA ASN A 293 -15.35 8.20 8.61
C ASN A 293 -16.31 8.39 9.80
N PHE A 294 -17.02 9.51 9.78
CA PHE A 294 -17.91 9.90 10.88
C PHE A 294 -19.07 8.90 10.98
N LEU A 295 -19.22 8.26 12.13
CA LEU A 295 -20.21 7.23 12.41
C LEU A 295 -20.24 6.05 11.43
N GLY A 296 -19.14 5.80 10.68
CA GLY A 296 -19.06 4.71 9.72
C GLY A 296 -19.64 4.99 8.34
N THR A 297 -20.16 6.20 8.11
CA THR A 297 -20.84 6.59 6.85
C THR A 297 -19.88 7.04 5.75
N GLY A 298 -18.58 7.15 6.05
CA GLY A 298 -17.58 7.71 5.15
C GLY A 298 -17.59 9.23 5.06
N ASN A 299 -18.45 9.92 5.81
CA ASN A 299 -18.51 11.37 5.85
C ASN A 299 -17.33 11.95 6.64
N LYS A 300 -16.91 13.15 6.26
CA LYS A 300 -15.80 13.86 6.93
C LYS A 300 -16.36 15.00 7.76
N VAL A 301 -15.94 15.07 9.02
CA VAL A 301 -16.25 16.15 9.93
C VAL A 301 -14.98 16.74 10.49
N SER A 302 -14.86 18.04 10.54
CA SER A 302 -13.73 18.73 11.16
C SER A 302 -14.18 19.95 11.95
N VAL A 303 -13.56 20.10 13.12
CA VAL A 303 -13.75 21.28 13.98
C VAL A 303 -12.39 21.77 14.41
N GLY A 304 -12.15 23.06 14.34
CA GLY A 304 -10.88 23.65 14.75
C GLY A 304 -11.07 24.96 15.48
N LEU A 305 -10.16 25.21 16.42
CA LEU A 305 -10.03 26.44 17.18
C LEU A 305 -8.56 26.86 17.14
N THR A 306 -8.32 28.14 16.84
CA THR A 306 -7.00 28.75 17.03
C THR A 306 -7.17 30.07 17.77
N ARG A 307 -6.33 30.32 18.78
CA ARG A 307 -6.35 31.57 19.56
C ARG A 307 -4.91 32.08 19.72
N SER A 308 -4.74 33.36 19.44
CA SER A 308 -3.56 34.15 19.76
C SER A 308 -3.95 35.38 20.57
N GLU A 309 -3.04 36.23 20.93
CA GLU A 309 -3.32 37.50 21.65
C GLU A 309 -4.32 38.35 20.88
N TYR A 310 -4.13 38.50 19.57
CA TYR A 310 -4.92 39.41 18.74
C TYR A 310 -6.00 38.70 17.89
N GLN A 311 -6.02 37.35 17.81
CA GLN A 311 -6.96 36.64 16.92
C GLN A 311 -7.53 35.37 17.56
N THR A 312 -8.84 35.22 17.41
CA THR A 312 -9.52 33.93 17.69
C THR A 312 -10.24 33.46 16.42
N ARG A 313 -10.07 32.18 16.08
CA ARG A 313 -10.67 31.59 14.90
C ARG A 313 -11.31 30.25 15.24
N TYR A 314 -12.56 30.09 14.82
CA TYR A 314 -13.30 28.83 14.83
C TYR A 314 -13.57 28.43 13.39
N ASN A 315 -13.46 27.13 13.10
CA ASN A 315 -13.83 26.56 11.81
C ASN A 315 -14.56 25.25 12.00
N PHE A 316 -15.56 25.04 11.16
CA PHE A 316 -16.31 23.80 11.03
C PHE A 316 -16.32 23.38 9.58
N GLY A 317 -16.17 22.08 9.31
CA GLY A 317 -16.29 21.50 7.99
C GLY A 317 -17.01 20.18 8.04
N PHE A 318 -17.87 19.94 7.07
CA PHE A 318 -18.55 18.68 6.82
C PHE A 318 -18.46 18.37 5.33
N VAL A 319 -18.16 17.12 4.97
CA VAL A 319 -18.14 16.67 3.58
C VAL A 319 -18.76 15.29 3.48
N ASP A 320 -19.79 15.17 2.67
CA ASP A 320 -20.31 13.91 2.17
C ASP A 320 -19.65 13.63 0.81
N PRO A 321 -18.76 12.61 0.72
CA PRO A 321 -18.04 12.31 -0.53
C PRO A 321 -18.93 11.65 -1.59
N TYR A 322 -20.10 11.12 -1.20
CA TYR A 322 -21.05 10.44 -2.07
C TYR A 322 -22.47 10.92 -1.85
N PHE A 323 -22.68 12.22 -1.92
CA PHE A 323 -24.02 12.82 -1.87
C PHE A 323 -24.94 12.28 -2.96
N THR A 324 -24.37 11.89 -4.10
CA THR A 324 -25.07 11.12 -5.14
C THR A 324 -24.38 9.80 -5.39
N ALA A 325 -25.11 8.82 -5.93
CA ALA A 325 -24.57 7.51 -6.28
C ALA A 325 -23.37 7.56 -7.25
N ASP A 326 -23.33 8.58 -8.09
CA ASP A 326 -22.24 8.81 -9.06
C ASP A 326 -20.97 9.43 -8.44
N GLY A 327 -20.97 9.64 -7.11
CA GLY A 327 -19.80 10.13 -6.38
C GLY A 327 -19.62 11.64 -6.42
N VAL A 328 -20.70 12.40 -6.67
CA VAL A 328 -20.68 13.85 -6.45
C VAL A 328 -20.62 14.11 -4.96
N SER A 329 -19.63 14.89 -4.52
CA SER A 329 -19.48 15.24 -3.11
C SER A 329 -20.16 16.56 -2.79
N LEU A 330 -20.73 16.65 -1.59
CA LEU A 330 -21.31 17.87 -1.04
C LEU A 330 -20.57 18.25 0.23
N GLY A 331 -20.06 19.47 0.28
CA GLY A 331 -19.36 20.02 1.43
C GLY A 331 -20.03 21.24 2.00
N TYR A 332 -20.00 21.38 3.31
CA TYR A 332 -20.39 22.58 4.06
C TYR A 332 -19.21 23.05 4.89
N ASN A 333 -19.00 24.35 4.93
CA ASN A 333 -18.04 24.94 5.84
C ASN A 333 -18.64 26.17 6.50
N ALA A 334 -18.25 26.41 7.74
CA ALA A 334 -18.58 27.65 8.47
C ALA A 334 -17.35 28.05 9.28
N PHE A 335 -17.15 29.36 9.37
CA PHE A 335 -16.07 29.93 10.18
C PHE A 335 -16.48 31.21 10.87
N TYR A 336 -15.85 31.46 12.00
CA TYR A 336 -15.84 32.74 12.69
C TYR A 336 -14.41 33.10 13.03
N ARG A 337 -14.03 34.33 12.74
CA ARG A 337 -12.71 34.90 13.03
C ARG A 337 -12.87 36.26 13.62
N SER A 338 -12.39 36.48 14.82
CA SER A 338 -12.26 37.76 15.45
C SER A 338 -10.80 38.17 15.50
N THR A 339 -10.46 39.33 14.97
CA THR A 339 -9.12 39.89 14.96
C THR A 339 -9.15 41.26 15.58
N ASN A 340 -8.43 41.50 16.66
CA ASN A 340 -8.29 42.79 17.34
C ASN A 340 -6.85 43.28 17.19
N PHE A 341 -6.65 44.27 16.36
CA PHE A 341 -5.31 44.85 16.11
C PHE A 341 -4.85 45.81 17.22
N ASP A 342 -5.76 46.21 18.13
CA ASP A 342 -5.39 47.02 19.31
C ASP A 342 -4.49 46.27 20.29
N ASP A 343 -4.55 44.93 20.24
CA ASP A 343 -3.72 44.04 21.07
C ASP A 343 -2.33 43.80 20.47
N LEU A 344 -2.05 44.35 19.27
CA LEU A 344 -0.72 44.34 18.67
C LEU A 344 0.08 45.54 19.16
N ASP A 345 1.24 45.32 19.76
CA ASP A 345 2.16 46.35 20.24
C ASP A 345 2.92 47.02 19.07
N VAL A 346 2.16 47.59 18.12
CA VAL A 346 2.65 48.25 16.90
C VAL A 346 1.82 49.53 16.69
N ASP A 347 2.49 50.65 16.43
CA ASP A 347 1.88 51.94 16.09
C ASP A 347 1.15 51.87 14.71
N VAL A 348 0.12 51.03 14.60
CA VAL A 348 -0.75 50.93 13.43
C VAL A 348 -2.14 51.33 13.88
N ALA A 349 -2.95 51.88 12.93
CA ALA A 349 -4.33 52.27 13.20
C ALA A 349 -5.10 51.18 13.95
N SER A 350 -5.59 51.50 15.15
CA SER A 350 -6.34 50.57 15.99
C SER A 350 -7.69 50.24 15.40
N TYR A 351 -7.94 49.01 15.05
CA TYR A 351 -9.23 48.53 14.55
C TYR A 351 -9.42 47.04 14.87
N ALA A 352 -10.63 46.59 14.96
CA ALA A 352 -10.98 45.20 15.11
C ALA A 352 -11.89 44.73 13.96
N VAL A 353 -11.68 43.49 13.52
CA VAL A 353 -12.48 42.87 12.46
C VAL A 353 -13.06 41.56 12.95
N ASP A 354 -14.37 41.46 12.93
CA ASP A 354 -15.11 40.23 13.16
C ASP A 354 -15.63 39.73 11.82
N SER A 355 -15.08 38.61 11.36
CA SER A 355 -15.48 37.95 10.11
C SER A 355 -16.25 36.67 10.42
N MET A 356 -17.41 36.49 9.82
CA MET A 356 -18.12 35.21 9.84
C MET A 356 -18.56 34.84 8.43
N GLY A 357 -18.51 33.53 8.15
CA GLY A 357 -18.90 33.08 6.83
C GLY A 357 -19.32 31.62 6.83
N ALA A 358 -20.09 31.30 5.80
CA ALA A 358 -20.49 29.92 5.50
C ALA A 358 -20.38 29.66 4.00
N GLY A 359 -20.06 28.45 3.64
CA GLY A 359 -19.91 28.04 2.25
C GLY A 359 -20.44 26.66 1.98
N VAL A 360 -20.75 26.43 0.70
CA VAL A 360 -21.16 25.15 0.15
C VAL A 360 -20.24 24.81 -1.00
N SER A 361 -19.84 23.55 -1.10
CA SER A 361 -19.01 23.06 -2.20
C SER A 361 -19.59 21.79 -2.80
N LEU A 362 -19.53 21.69 -4.12
CA LEU A 362 -19.89 20.51 -4.91
C LEU A 362 -18.66 20.01 -5.65
N GLY A 363 -18.32 18.74 -5.46
CA GLY A 363 -17.20 18.10 -6.16
C GLY A 363 -17.68 17.04 -7.11
N TYR A 364 -17.42 17.22 -8.40
CA TYR A 364 -17.79 16.29 -9.46
C TYR A 364 -16.57 15.43 -9.88
N PRO A 365 -16.64 14.08 -9.83
CA PRO A 365 -15.57 13.23 -10.30
C PRO A 365 -15.52 13.23 -11.83
N ILE A 366 -14.38 13.66 -12.41
CA ILE A 366 -14.14 13.62 -13.87
C ILE A 366 -13.52 12.29 -14.27
N SER A 367 -12.63 11.75 -13.45
CA SER A 367 -11.96 10.47 -13.64
C SER A 367 -11.67 9.81 -12.29
N GLU A 368 -11.08 8.61 -12.31
CA GLU A 368 -10.68 7.89 -11.09
C GLU A 368 -9.68 8.68 -10.20
N THR A 369 -8.97 9.62 -10.79
CA THR A 369 -7.91 10.40 -10.11
C THR A 369 -8.17 11.91 -10.10
N SER A 370 -9.19 12.39 -10.81
CA SER A 370 -9.43 13.81 -10.99
C SER A 370 -10.86 14.20 -10.57
N ARG A 371 -10.97 15.26 -9.77
CA ARG A 371 -12.25 15.83 -9.34
C ARG A 371 -12.26 17.34 -9.57
N LEU A 372 -13.35 17.86 -10.06
CA LEU A 372 -13.60 19.29 -10.18
C LEU A 372 -14.50 19.74 -9.03
N THR A 373 -14.08 20.75 -8.29
CA THR A 373 -14.86 21.26 -7.15
C THR A 373 -15.23 22.71 -7.39
N TYR A 374 -16.54 23.01 -7.23
CA TYR A 374 -17.10 24.35 -7.23
C TYR A 374 -17.50 24.71 -5.80
N GLY A 375 -17.14 25.89 -5.35
CA GLY A 375 -17.51 26.38 -4.03
C GLY A 375 -18.09 27.80 -4.11
N LEU A 376 -19.10 28.03 -3.28
CA LEU A 376 -19.64 29.37 -3.01
C LEU A 376 -19.54 29.63 -1.52
N THR A 377 -18.93 30.75 -1.16
CA THR A 377 -18.80 31.18 0.23
C THR A 377 -19.35 32.57 0.36
N VAL A 378 -20.16 32.77 1.38
CA VAL A 378 -20.68 34.11 1.77
C VAL A 378 -19.99 34.46 3.07
N GLN A 379 -19.43 35.66 3.13
CA GLN A 379 -18.75 36.21 4.29
C GLN A 379 -19.29 37.58 4.62
N GLN A 380 -19.40 37.88 5.90
CA GLN A 380 -19.70 39.19 6.45
C GLN A 380 -18.51 39.60 7.32
N ASP A 381 -18.00 40.81 7.06
CA ASP A 381 -16.97 41.45 7.86
C ASP A 381 -17.56 42.65 8.59
N LYS A 382 -17.37 42.68 9.91
CA LYS A 382 -17.75 43.81 10.76
C LYS A 382 -16.46 44.46 11.25
N ILE A 383 -16.24 45.70 10.78
CA ILE A 383 -15.06 46.48 11.13
C ILE A 383 -15.47 47.46 12.26
N LYS A 384 -14.66 47.49 13.32
CA LYS A 384 -14.79 48.42 14.42
C LYS A 384 -13.53 49.28 14.46
N THR A 385 -13.67 50.59 14.33
CA THR A 385 -12.54 51.53 14.42
C THR A 385 -12.24 51.91 15.86
N GLY A 386 -10.97 51.97 16.23
CA GLY A 386 -10.53 52.38 17.55
C GLY A 386 -10.52 53.90 17.72
N ARG A 387 -10.39 54.38 18.97
CA ARG A 387 -10.40 55.83 19.31
C ARG A 387 -9.36 56.64 18.55
N TYR A 388 -8.16 56.09 18.37
CA TYR A 388 -7.09 56.77 17.62
C TYR A 388 -7.50 57.09 16.18
N THR A 389 -8.15 56.15 15.52
CA THR A 389 -8.63 56.31 14.14
C THR A 389 -9.74 57.36 14.06
N VAL A 390 -10.58 57.47 15.10
CA VAL A 390 -11.63 58.50 15.20
C VAL A 390 -11.03 59.87 15.39
N ASP A 391 -10.08 60.02 16.31
CA ASP A 391 -9.47 61.30 16.66
C ASP A 391 -8.57 61.84 15.52
N GLU A 392 -7.82 60.97 14.81
CA GLU A 392 -6.89 61.37 13.75
C GLU A 392 -7.57 61.55 12.39
N PHE A 393 -8.58 60.75 12.06
CA PHE A 393 -9.23 60.73 10.75
C PHE A 393 -10.72 61.16 10.75
N GLY A 394 -11.28 61.47 11.91
CA GLY A 394 -12.65 61.96 12.04
C GLY A 394 -13.75 60.92 11.72
N PHE A 395 -13.45 59.64 11.87
CA PHE A 395 -14.42 58.55 11.70
C PHE A 395 -15.34 58.43 12.93
N ASP A 396 -16.66 58.30 12.70
CA ASP A 396 -17.61 58.09 13.79
C ASP A 396 -17.55 56.64 14.28
N PRO A 397 -17.23 56.34 15.56
CA PRO A 397 -17.14 55.01 16.10
C PRO A 397 -18.46 54.24 16.13
N ASP A 398 -19.61 54.93 16.00
CA ASP A 398 -20.93 54.32 15.98
C ASP A 398 -21.41 53.92 14.57
N LEU A 399 -20.67 54.28 13.51
CA LEU A 399 -20.92 53.84 12.15
C LEU A 399 -20.32 52.42 11.95
N ASN A 400 -21.18 51.44 12.15
CA ASN A 400 -20.89 50.07 11.75
C ASN A 400 -21.12 49.92 10.24
N GLU A 401 -20.09 50.06 9.41
CA GLU A 401 -20.18 49.67 8.00
C GLU A 401 -20.08 48.14 7.89
N ASN A 402 -21.17 47.52 7.43
CA ASN A 402 -21.22 46.16 6.98
C ASN A 402 -20.73 46.14 5.51
N VAL A 403 -19.55 45.61 5.26
CA VAL A 403 -19.05 45.32 3.90
C VAL A 403 -19.32 43.88 3.53
#